data_de003cf769c09ebc40634ac0b70e22a1
#
_entry.id   de003cf769c09ebc40634ac0b70e22a1
#
_cell.length_a   1.000
_cell.length_b   1.000
_cell.length_c   1.000
_cell.angle_alpha   90.00
_cell.angle_beta   90.00
_cell.angle_gamma   90.00
#
_symmetry.space_group_name_H-M   'P 1'
#
loop_
_entity.id
_entity.type
_entity.pdbx_description
1 polymer ?
#
loop_
_entity_poly.entity_id
_entity_poly.type
_entity_poly.pdbx_seq_one_letter_code
_entity_poly.pdbx_strand_id
1 'polypeptide(L)'
;MTSFGTFCVRITGTASALLLGLSLPGPAQAIEGGSVAGRDALAQATVAIGTITRPEEALQLTRCTGVLIGPDLVLTAAHCVNGDPLGALVVFFRGSEPSRPVYGARVAARYSPDPGEMLPNAASGVSLADLSLDLAVLRLTEPVRGRRPVPLAADPRRLPKSLRIAGAGLTGRMVGRLRTATLTPVAASNTGLTIARTNGARVCFGDSGGPVVAQDRGGTYIWGVASAVISRAAPCGSYVVIAPAAQVFSAAGLR
;
A
#
# COMPACT_ATOMS: atom_id res chain seq x y z
N MET A 1 -80.69 -5.89 39.46
CA MET A 1 -80.29 -4.93 38.42
C MET A 1 -78.95 -4.35 38.87
N THR A 2 -77.86 -4.96 38.42
CA THR A 2 -76.51 -4.61 38.85
C THR A 2 -75.73 -4.20 37.61
N SER A 3 -75.32 -2.91 37.62
CA SER A 3 -74.52 -2.29 36.55
C SER A 3 -73.05 -2.68 36.66
N PHE A 4 -72.51 -3.28 35.60
CA PHE A 4 -71.08 -3.54 35.48
C PHE A 4 -70.41 -2.32 34.81
N GLY A 5 -69.56 -1.63 35.59
CA GLY A 5 -68.67 -0.58 35.06
C GLY A 5 -67.45 -1.18 34.40
N THR A 6 -67.22 -0.88 33.12
CA THR A 6 -66.05 -1.27 32.35
C THR A 6 -64.90 -0.32 32.63
N PHE A 7 -63.83 -0.83 33.26
CA PHE A 7 -62.59 -0.07 33.48
C PHE A 7 -61.70 -0.21 32.26
N CYS A 8 -61.46 0.87 31.51
CA CYS A 8 -60.51 0.94 30.41
C CYS A 8 -59.17 1.37 30.97
N VAL A 9 -58.18 0.45 31.07
CA VAL A 9 -56.79 0.77 31.38
C VAL A 9 -56.06 1.14 30.10
N ARG A 10 -55.70 2.42 29.96
CA ARG A 10 -54.79 2.89 28.90
C ARG A 10 -53.37 2.62 29.33
N ILE A 11 -52.70 1.65 28.66
CA ILE A 11 -51.26 1.43 28.78
C ILE A 11 -50.58 2.32 27.74
N THR A 12 -49.99 3.44 28.16
CA THR A 12 -49.08 4.27 27.36
C THR A 12 -47.68 3.66 27.44
N GLY A 13 -47.43 2.71 26.57
CA GLY A 13 -46.08 2.17 26.40
C GLY A 13 -45.22 3.10 25.52
N THR A 14 -44.29 3.82 26.10
CA THR A 14 -43.22 4.52 25.37
C THR A 14 -42.22 3.46 24.86
N ALA A 15 -42.36 3.11 23.60
CA ALA A 15 -41.37 2.28 22.92
C ALA A 15 -40.08 3.10 22.69
N SER A 16 -39.11 2.96 23.59
CA SER A 16 -37.73 3.42 23.32
C SER A 16 -37.12 2.53 22.26
N ALA A 17 -37.11 3.00 21.01
CA ALA A 17 -36.40 2.37 19.93
C ALA A 17 -34.89 2.55 20.18
N LEU A 18 -34.24 1.49 20.67
CA LEU A 18 -32.77 1.39 20.71
C LEU A 18 -32.26 1.25 19.27
N LEU A 19 -31.86 2.36 18.66
CA LEU A 19 -31.12 2.36 17.40
C LEU A 19 -29.74 1.76 17.67
N LEU A 20 -29.62 0.44 17.56
CA LEU A 20 -28.31 -0.19 17.38
C LEU A 20 -27.76 0.29 16.02
N GLY A 21 -26.87 1.27 16.08
CA GLY A 21 -26.10 1.69 14.93
C GLY A 21 -25.21 0.53 14.48
N LEU A 22 -25.67 -0.27 13.51
CA LEU A 22 -24.80 -1.16 12.74
C LEU A 22 -23.80 -0.27 12.00
N SER A 23 -22.61 -0.10 12.58
CA SER A 23 -21.46 0.46 11.90
C SER A 23 -21.06 -0.54 10.81
N LEU A 24 -21.58 -0.34 9.60
CA LEU A 24 -21.08 -1.05 8.43
C LEU A 24 -19.58 -0.73 8.33
N PRO A 25 -18.69 -1.73 8.20
CA PRO A 25 -17.29 -1.47 7.97
C PRO A 25 -17.18 -0.62 6.71
N GLY A 26 -16.67 0.61 6.86
CA GLY A 26 -16.42 1.50 5.74
C GLY A 26 -15.46 0.83 4.75
N PRO A 27 -15.50 1.20 3.46
CA PRO A 27 -14.58 0.66 2.48
C PRO A 27 -13.14 0.85 2.97
N ALA A 28 -12.32 -0.19 2.86
CA ALA A 28 -10.91 -0.15 3.26
C ALA A 28 -10.24 1.06 2.58
N GLN A 29 -9.71 1.97 3.38
CA GLN A 29 -9.03 3.17 2.90
C GLN A 29 -7.52 2.92 2.88
N ALA A 30 -6.79 3.56 1.96
CA ALA A 30 -5.34 3.63 2.01
C ALA A 30 -4.89 4.04 3.42
N ILE A 31 -3.92 3.35 3.97
CA ILE A 31 -3.35 3.61 5.29
C ILE A 31 -4.40 4.15 6.27
N GLU A 32 -5.25 3.25 6.80
CA GLU A 32 -6.30 3.61 7.77
C GLU A 32 -5.69 4.38 8.96
N GLY A 33 -6.34 5.47 9.36
CA GLY A 33 -5.81 6.34 10.43
C GLY A 33 -4.56 7.14 10.06
N GLY A 34 -4.06 7.00 8.83
CA GLY A 34 -2.97 7.82 8.31
C GLY A 34 -3.40 9.25 7.99
N SER A 35 -2.43 10.13 7.83
CA SER A 35 -2.65 11.52 7.42
C SER A 35 -2.89 11.60 5.91
N VAL A 36 -3.77 12.50 5.49
CA VAL A 36 -3.94 12.84 4.07
C VAL A 36 -2.61 13.41 3.54
N ALA A 37 -2.15 12.89 2.40
CA ALA A 37 -0.88 13.34 1.83
C ALA A 37 -0.92 14.81 1.39
N GLY A 38 0.16 15.51 1.68
CA GLY A 38 0.36 16.89 1.25
C GLY A 38 0.95 16.99 -0.16
N ARG A 39 1.87 17.97 -0.34
CA ARG A 39 2.57 18.21 -1.62
C ARG A 39 4.08 18.05 -1.49
N ASP A 40 4.52 17.28 -0.50
CA ASP A 40 5.95 17.00 -0.30
C ASP A 40 6.51 16.06 -1.39
N ALA A 41 7.83 15.87 -1.40
CA ALA A 41 8.51 15.07 -2.41
C ALA A 41 7.98 13.63 -2.44
N LEU A 42 7.68 13.04 -1.28
CA LEU A 42 7.12 11.70 -1.18
C LEU A 42 5.76 11.62 -1.88
N ALA A 43 4.84 12.53 -1.56
CA ALA A 43 3.51 12.56 -2.16
C ALA A 43 3.56 12.81 -3.68
N GLN A 44 4.48 13.66 -4.14
CA GLN A 44 4.63 13.97 -5.57
C GLN A 44 5.18 12.81 -6.40
N ALA A 45 6.02 11.96 -5.79
CA ALA A 45 6.62 10.81 -6.45
C ALA A 45 5.78 9.54 -6.31
N THR A 46 4.88 9.46 -5.33
CA THR A 46 4.02 8.28 -5.12
C THR A 46 2.96 8.16 -6.21
N VAL A 47 2.73 6.92 -6.64
CA VAL A 47 1.76 6.57 -7.68
C VAL A 47 0.84 5.44 -7.24
N ALA A 48 -0.37 5.40 -7.77
CA ALA A 48 -1.19 4.20 -7.79
C ALA A 48 -0.88 3.39 -9.05
N ILE A 49 -0.88 2.07 -8.91
CA ILE A 49 -0.63 1.12 -9.99
C ILE A 49 -1.84 0.19 -10.10
N GLY A 50 -2.34 0.04 -11.32
CA GLY A 50 -3.32 -0.97 -11.70
C GLY A 50 -2.69 -1.92 -12.71
N THR A 51 -2.67 -3.23 -12.43
CA THR A 51 -2.23 -4.24 -13.39
C THR A 51 -3.38 -5.16 -13.76
N ILE A 52 -3.44 -5.55 -15.02
CA ILE A 52 -4.45 -6.46 -15.55
C ILE A 52 -3.74 -7.75 -15.94
N THR A 53 -4.12 -8.84 -15.32
CA THR A 53 -3.65 -10.19 -15.66
C THR A 53 -4.81 -11.03 -16.16
N ARG A 54 -4.52 -12.07 -16.93
CA ARG A 54 -5.49 -13.07 -17.40
C ARG A 54 -5.06 -14.44 -16.91
N PRO A 55 -5.41 -14.83 -15.67
CA PRO A 55 -5.34 -16.24 -15.30
C PRO A 55 -6.48 -16.98 -16.03
N GLU A 56 -6.14 -17.99 -16.74
CA GLU A 56 -6.87 -18.93 -17.57
C GLU A 56 -8.28 -18.52 -18.10
N GLU A 57 -9.20 -18.00 -17.29
CA GLU A 57 -10.57 -17.71 -17.72
C GLU A 57 -11.13 -16.32 -17.34
N ALA A 58 -10.43 -15.53 -16.50
CA ALA A 58 -10.94 -14.24 -16.05
C ALA A 58 -9.89 -13.14 -16.03
N LEU A 59 -10.31 -11.90 -16.28
CA LEU A 59 -9.44 -10.73 -16.07
C LEU A 59 -9.36 -10.41 -14.58
N GLN A 60 -8.15 -10.37 -14.04
CA GLN A 60 -7.88 -9.91 -12.69
C GLN A 60 -7.25 -8.53 -12.71
N LEU A 61 -7.79 -7.62 -11.88
CA LEU A 61 -7.25 -6.29 -11.67
C LEU A 61 -6.57 -6.25 -10.30
N THR A 62 -5.25 -6.19 -10.29
CA THR A 62 -4.45 -5.93 -9.08
C THR A 62 -4.22 -4.44 -8.93
N ARG A 63 -4.28 -3.94 -7.71
CA ARG A 63 -4.06 -2.54 -7.39
C ARG A 63 -3.03 -2.42 -6.28
N CYS A 64 -2.04 -1.58 -6.55
CA CYS A 64 -0.90 -1.37 -5.69
C CYS A 64 -0.51 0.11 -5.67
N THR A 65 0.52 0.39 -4.91
CA THR A 65 1.20 1.67 -4.84
C THR A 65 2.62 1.51 -5.39
N GLY A 66 3.22 2.59 -5.85
CA GLY A 66 4.61 2.63 -6.29
C GLY A 66 5.21 4.02 -6.11
N VAL A 67 6.46 4.17 -6.54
CA VAL A 67 7.17 5.44 -6.45
C VAL A 67 8.05 5.70 -7.67
N LEU A 68 8.06 6.92 -8.16
CA LEU A 68 8.93 7.39 -9.24
C LEU A 68 10.38 7.43 -8.74
N ILE A 69 11.27 6.66 -9.38
CA ILE A 69 12.70 6.55 -9.07
C ILE A 69 13.60 7.07 -10.19
N GLY A 70 13.04 7.33 -11.36
CA GLY A 70 13.69 7.89 -12.55
C GLY A 70 12.68 8.66 -13.38
N PRO A 71 13.09 9.29 -14.49
CA PRO A 71 12.17 10.06 -15.33
C PRO A 71 10.99 9.24 -15.86
N ASP A 72 11.18 7.95 -16.09
CA ASP A 72 10.20 6.99 -16.62
C ASP A 72 10.18 5.66 -15.83
N LEU A 73 10.81 5.62 -14.64
CA LEU A 73 10.94 4.41 -13.84
C LEU A 73 10.14 4.51 -12.54
N VAL A 74 9.35 3.49 -12.26
CA VAL A 74 8.54 3.37 -11.03
C VAL A 74 8.93 2.09 -10.31
N LEU A 75 9.29 2.19 -9.04
CA LEU A 75 9.54 1.07 -8.14
C LEU A 75 8.24 0.66 -7.44
N THR A 76 8.01 -0.62 -7.32
CA THR A 76 6.88 -1.24 -6.61
C THR A 76 7.26 -2.61 -6.05
N ALA A 77 6.33 -3.32 -5.43
CA ALA A 77 6.54 -4.72 -5.02
C ALA A 77 6.39 -5.69 -6.20
N ALA A 78 7.16 -6.78 -6.21
CA ALA A 78 7.12 -7.77 -7.29
C ALA A 78 5.74 -8.46 -7.38
N HIS A 79 5.10 -8.75 -6.25
CA HIS A 79 3.77 -9.37 -6.24
C HIS A 79 2.70 -8.49 -6.89
N CYS A 80 2.92 -7.18 -7.03
CA CYS A 80 2.02 -6.26 -7.71
C CYS A 80 1.98 -6.46 -9.24
N VAL A 81 2.97 -7.15 -9.78
CA VAL A 81 3.15 -7.38 -11.23
C VAL A 81 3.33 -8.87 -11.55
N ASN A 82 2.79 -9.74 -10.68
CA ASN A 82 2.80 -11.19 -10.89
C ASN A 82 1.93 -11.59 -12.08
N GLY A 83 2.22 -12.78 -12.65
CA GLY A 83 1.42 -13.39 -13.71
C GLY A 83 1.57 -12.71 -15.06
N ASP A 84 2.71 -12.07 -15.35
CA ASP A 84 3.00 -11.40 -16.63
C ASP A 84 1.83 -10.50 -17.09
N PRO A 85 1.66 -9.32 -16.50
CA PRO A 85 0.49 -8.50 -16.72
C PRO A 85 0.38 -8.08 -18.20
N LEU A 86 -0.83 -8.16 -18.75
CA LEU A 86 -1.16 -7.68 -20.11
C LEU A 86 -0.86 -6.18 -20.26
N GLY A 87 -0.83 -5.45 -19.14
CA GLY A 87 -0.48 -4.05 -19.07
C GLY A 87 -0.58 -3.52 -17.65
N ALA A 88 0.10 -2.41 -17.42
CA ALA A 88 0.02 -1.66 -16.18
C ALA A 88 -0.39 -0.21 -16.47
N LEU A 89 -1.19 0.36 -15.59
CA LEU A 89 -1.58 1.76 -15.57
C LEU A 89 -1.03 2.42 -14.33
N VAL A 90 -0.46 3.61 -14.48
CA VAL A 90 0.16 4.38 -13.40
C VAL A 90 -0.52 5.73 -13.31
N VAL A 91 -0.98 6.07 -12.10
CA VAL A 91 -1.69 7.31 -11.80
C VAL A 91 -0.95 8.07 -10.72
N PHE A 92 -0.58 9.30 -11.00
CA PHE A 92 0.00 10.22 -10.02
C PHE A 92 -1.07 10.96 -9.22
N PHE A 93 -0.63 11.63 -8.16
CA PHE A 93 -1.52 12.40 -7.29
C PHE A 93 -1.23 13.92 -7.38
N ARG A 94 -2.28 14.71 -7.18
CA ARG A 94 -2.17 16.14 -6.90
C ARG A 94 -2.64 16.36 -5.46
N GLY A 95 -1.69 16.53 -4.53
CA GLY A 95 -1.96 16.34 -3.12
C GLY A 95 -2.36 14.90 -2.87
N SER A 96 -3.54 14.68 -2.32
CA SER A 96 -4.08 13.34 -2.05
C SER A 96 -4.97 12.77 -3.16
N GLU A 97 -5.38 13.55 -4.14
CA GLU A 97 -6.33 13.13 -5.16
C GLU A 97 -5.62 12.57 -6.41
N PRO A 98 -6.11 11.46 -7.00
CA PRO A 98 -5.62 10.96 -8.26
C PRO A 98 -5.70 12.03 -9.36
N SER A 99 -4.69 12.11 -10.20
CA SER A 99 -4.60 13.15 -11.23
C SER A 99 -4.31 12.57 -12.62
N ARG A 100 -4.69 13.32 -13.65
CA ARG A 100 -4.29 13.03 -15.03
C ARG A 100 -2.93 13.65 -15.36
N PRO A 101 -2.19 13.17 -16.37
CA PRO A 101 -2.52 12.01 -17.19
C PRO A 101 -2.34 10.66 -16.47
N VAL A 102 -2.91 9.60 -17.06
CA VAL A 102 -2.65 8.20 -16.70
C VAL A 102 -1.59 7.68 -17.67
N TYR A 103 -0.54 7.07 -17.13
CA TYR A 103 0.56 6.53 -17.92
C TYR A 103 0.37 5.03 -18.12
N GLY A 104 0.62 4.54 -19.32
CA GLY A 104 0.86 3.13 -19.56
C GLY A 104 2.24 2.74 -19.02
N ALA A 105 2.39 1.49 -18.60
CA ALA A 105 3.67 0.97 -18.14
C ALA A 105 3.84 -0.52 -18.47
N ARG A 106 5.09 -0.97 -18.51
CA ARG A 106 5.49 -2.37 -18.64
C ARG A 106 6.50 -2.74 -17.58
N VAL A 107 6.57 -4.01 -17.24
CA VAL A 107 7.61 -4.52 -16.33
C VAL A 107 8.98 -4.38 -17.00
N ALA A 108 9.90 -3.67 -16.36
CA ALA A 108 11.27 -3.50 -16.81
C ALA A 108 12.21 -4.47 -16.09
N ALA A 109 11.96 -4.73 -14.80
CA ALA A 109 12.75 -5.67 -14.00
C ALA A 109 11.90 -6.21 -12.85
N ARG A 110 12.18 -7.44 -12.43
CA ARG A 110 11.58 -8.11 -11.29
C ARG A 110 12.68 -8.83 -10.51
N TYR A 111 12.62 -8.75 -9.19
CA TYR A 111 13.65 -9.30 -8.29
C TYR A 111 13.14 -10.44 -7.40
N SER A 112 11.90 -10.86 -7.61
CA SER A 112 11.34 -12.04 -6.94
C SER A 112 11.97 -13.33 -7.50
N PRO A 113 12.29 -14.31 -6.64
CA PRO A 113 12.89 -15.59 -7.11
C PRO A 113 11.96 -16.37 -8.05
N ASP A 114 10.67 -16.43 -7.78
CA ASP A 114 9.67 -17.02 -8.69
C ASP A 114 8.28 -16.42 -8.42
N PRO A 115 7.53 -16.00 -9.48
CA PRO A 115 6.17 -15.50 -9.33
C PRO A 115 5.18 -16.50 -8.74
N GLY A 116 5.39 -17.80 -8.93
CA GLY A 116 4.52 -18.87 -8.46
C GLY A 116 4.68 -19.20 -6.99
N GLU A 117 5.85 -18.92 -6.40
CA GLU A 117 6.18 -19.28 -5.02
C GLU A 117 5.88 -18.18 -3.99
N MET A 118 5.63 -16.93 -4.44
CA MET A 118 5.54 -15.78 -3.54
C MET A 118 4.22 -15.60 -2.80
N LEU A 119 3.18 -16.34 -3.12
CA LEU A 119 1.94 -16.34 -2.37
C LEU A 119 1.50 -17.77 -2.05
N PRO A 120 2.21 -18.47 -1.19
CA PRO A 120 1.61 -19.63 -0.60
C PRO A 120 0.46 -19.15 0.27
N ASN A 121 -0.64 -19.92 0.29
CA ASN A 121 -1.62 -19.86 1.35
C ASN A 121 -0.93 -19.58 2.68
N ALA A 122 -1.50 -18.75 3.54
CA ALA A 122 -0.96 -18.33 4.83
C ALA A 122 -0.49 -19.47 5.77
N ALA A 123 -0.63 -20.71 5.36
CA ALA A 123 -0.18 -21.94 6.04
C ALA A 123 1.22 -22.42 5.62
N SER A 124 1.77 -21.96 4.49
CA SER A 124 3.15 -22.27 4.08
C SER A 124 4.03 -21.05 4.37
N GLY A 125 5.01 -21.19 5.22
CA GLY A 125 5.84 -20.09 5.68
C GLY A 125 6.58 -19.38 4.54
N VAL A 126 6.27 -18.11 4.32
CA VAL A 126 7.04 -17.23 3.42
C VAL A 126 8.40 -16.98 4.06
N SER A 127 9.50 -17.24 3.34
CA SER A 127 10.82 -16.97 3.88
C SER A 127 11.11 -15.46 3.95
N LEU A 128 11.87 -15.03 4.96
CA LEU A 128 12.31 -13.63 5.05
C LEU A 128 13.21 -13.25 3.88
N ALA A 129 13.90 -14.22 3.26
CA ALA A 129 14.71 -14.00 2.09
C ALA A 129 13.84 -13.62 0.87
N ASP A 130 12.73 -14.32 0.66
CA ASP A 130 11.80 -14.06 -0.44
C ASP A 130 11.17 -12.67 -0.30
N LEU A 131 10.75 -12.29 0.90
CA LEU A 131 10.20 -10.96 1.17
C LEU A 131 11.22 -9.84 0.97
N SER A 132 12.53 -10.12 1.13
CA SER A 132 13.58 -9.12 0.87
C SER A 132 13.79 -8.83 -0.62
N LEU A 133 13.32 -9.72 -1.50
CA LEU A 133 13.42 -9.62 -2.95
C LEU A 133 12.08 -9.23 -3.60
N ASP A 134 11.04 -8.92 -2.84
CA ASP A 134 9.73 -8.51 -3.37
C ASP A 134 9.77 -7.10 -3.98
N LEU A 135 10.51 -6.94 -5.08
CA LEU A 135 10.72 -5.68 -5.78
C LEU A 135 10.49 -5.83 -7.28
N ALA A 136 9.91 -4.81 -7.90
CA ALA A 136 9.82 -4.69 -9.36
C ALA A 136 9.96 -3.25 -9.81
N VAL A 137 10.48 -3.06 -11.01
CA VAL A 137 10.58 -1.77 -11.68
C VAL A 137 9.68 -1.81 -12.91
N LEU A 138 8.81 -0.81 -13.02
CA LEU A 138 8.02 -0.54 -14.21
C LEU A 138 8.67 0.59 -15.00
N ARG A 139 8.65 0.47 -16.32
CA ARG A 139 8.99 1.56 -17.24
C ARG A 139 7.72 2.14 -17.83
N LEU A 140 7.53 3.43 -17.66
CA LEU A 140 6.42 4.18 -18.23
C LEU A 140 6.58 4.29 -19.77
N THR A 141 5.47 4.45 -20.48
CA THR A 141 5.48 4.63 -21.95
C THR A 141 6.13 5.94 -22.37
N GLU A 142 6.18 6.91 -21.48
CA GLU A 142 6.82 8.21 -21.69
C GLU A 142 7.38 8.78 -20.37
N PRO A 143 8.43 9.61 -20.41
CA PRO A 143 8.95 10.27 -19.22
C PRO A 143 7.94 11.25 -18.60
N VAL A 144 7.92 11.27 -17.26
CA VAL A 144 7.04 12.16 -16.50
C VAL A 144 7.64 13.56 -16.42
N ARG A 145 6.87 14.56 -16.81
CA ARG A 145 7.28 15.97 -16.71
C ARG A 145 6.74 16.61 -15.43
N GLY A 146 7.54 17.52 -14.85
CA GLY A 146 7.13 18.32 -13.68
C GLY A 146 7.08 17.56 -12.36
N ARG A 147 7.65 16.34 -12.29
CA ARG A 147 7.81 15.56 -11.07
C ARG A 147 9.27 15.18 -10.85
N ARG A 148 9.66 15.10 -9.60
CA ARG A 148 11.02 14.73 -9.22
C ARG A 148 11.02 13.31 -8.67
N PRO A 149 11.86 12.41 -9.21
CA PRO A 149 12.10 11.11 -8.61
C PRO A 149 12.67 11.26 -7.20
N VAL A 150 12.34 10.31 -6.33
CA VAL A 150 12.98 10.20 -5.02
C VAL A 150 14.17 9.26 -5.15
N PRO A 151 15.39 9.63 -4.73
CA PRO A 151 16.57 8.79 -4.83
C PRO A 151 16.42 7.55 -3.94
N LEU A 152 17.07 6.46 -4.36
CA LEU A 152 17.17 5.23 -3.56
C LEU A 152 18.26 5.38 -2.50
N ALA A 153 18.12 4.68 -1.37
CA ALA A 153 19.17 4.61 -0.35
C ALA A 153 20.46 4.04 -0.93
N ALA A 154 21.55 4.78 -0.82
CA ALA A 154 22.85 4.33 -1.30
C ALA A 154 23.51 3.28 -0.38
N ASP A 155 23.27 3.36 0.93
CA ASP A 155 23.77 2.41 1.93
C ASP A 155 22.72 2.10 2.99
N PRO A 156 22.09 0.90 2.93
CA PRO A 156 21.05 0.49 3.86
C PRO A 156 21.58 -0.01 5.22
N ARG A 157 22.89 0.06 5.49
CA ARG A 157 23.51 -0.58 6.66
C ARG A 157 23.09 0.02 7.99
N ARG A 158 22.63 1.27 8.01
CA ARG A 158 22.19 1.91 9.23
C ARG A 158 20.67 2.09 9.22
N LEU A 159 19.98 1.32 10.05
CA LEU A 159 18.54 1.41 10.24
C LEU A 159 18.13 2.84 10.69
N PRO A 160 17.26 3.54 9.95
CA PRO A 160 16.78 4.86 10.35
C PRO A 160 15.97 4.79 11.64
N LYS A 161 16.02 5.85 12.46
CA LYS A 161 15.21 5.93 13.68
C LYS A 161 13.71 6.06 13.40
N SER A 162 13.35 6.65 12.27
CA SER A 162 11.98 6.88 11.83
C SER A 162 11.89 6.77 10.32
N LEU A 163 10.79 6.23 9.85
CA LEU A 163 10.44 6.08 8.45
C LEU A 163 9.07 6.69 8.19
N ARG A 164 8.78 7.02 6.94
CA ARG A 164 7.43 7.38 6.47
C ARG A 164 7.02 6.48 5.33
N ILE A 165 5.77 6.06 5.33
CA ILE A 165 5.16 5.31 4.24
C ILE A 165 4.13 6.18 3.54
N ALA A 166 3.96 5.99 2.23
CA ALA A 166 2.83 6.51 1.49
C ALA A 166 2.10 5.35 0.79
N GLY A 167 0.78 5.44 0.77
CA GLY A 167 -0.06 4.42 0.16
C GLY A 167 -1.27 5.04 -0.52
N ALA A 168 -1.66 4.45 -1.66
CA ALA A 168 -2.81 4.86 -2.44
C ALA A 168 -4.07 4.07 -2.10
N GLY A 169 -3.93 2.87 -1.53
CA GLY A 169 -5.00 1.97 -1.09
C GLY A 169 -6.13 1.80 -2.08
N LEU A 170 -7.22 1.25 -1.58
CA LEU A 170 -8.45 1.06 -2.33
C LEU A 170 -9.60 1.79 -1.64
N THR A 171 -10.40 2.52 -2.42
CA THR A 171 -11.70 3.02 -2.00
C THR A 171 -12.74 2.44 -2.94
N GLY A 172 -13.41 1.38 -2.49
CA GLY A 172 -14.35 0.65 -3.33
C GLY A 172 -13.65 0.07 -4.58
N ARG A 173 -14.11 0.45 -5.78
CA ARG A 173 -13.55 -0.01 -7.07
C ARG A 173 -12.49 0.94 -7.65
N MET A 174 -12.17 2.02 -6.99
CA MET A 174 -11.30 3.08 -7.52
C MET A 174 -10.01 3.22 -6.71
N VAL A 175 -9.04 3.94 -7.28
CA VAL A 175 -7.83 4.39 -6.56
C VAL A 175 -8.27 5.26 -5.39
N GLY A 176 -7.76 4.95 -4.20
CA GLY A 176 -8.03 5.72 -3.00
C GLY A 176 -7.31 7.06 -2.97
N ARG A 177 -7.56 7.83 -1.93
CA ARG A 177 -6.80 9.05 -1.64
C ARG A 177 -5.42 8.67 -1.12
N LEU A 178 -4.40 9.37 -1.59
CA LEU A 178 -3.04 9.17 -1.08
C LEU A 178 -2.95 9.57 0.40
N ARG A 179 -2.45 8.64 1.20
CA ARG A 179 -2.22 8.84 2.65
C ARG A 179 -0.79 8.50 3.03
N THR A 180 -0.37 9.02 4.15
CA THR A 180 0.96 8.76 4.72
C THR A 180 0.86 8.39 6.19
N ALA A 181 1.83 7.64 6.68
CA ALA A 181 1.99 7.36 8.10
C ALA A 181 3.47 7.35 8.49
N THR A 182 3.73 7.62 9.76
CA THR A 182 5.05 7.43 10.35
C THR A 182 5.21 5.99 10.81
N LEU A 183 6.39 5.43 10.58
CA LEU A 183 6.78 4.09 10.98
C LEU A 183 7.98 4.15 11.92
N THR A 184 7.96 3.29 12.94
CA THR A 184 9.11 3.05 13.82
C THR A 184 9.68 1.68 13.49
N PRO A 185 10.91 1.57 12.98
CA PRO A 185 11.58 0.29 12.77
C PRO A 185 11.69 -0.48 14.08
N VAL A 186 11.39 -1.78 14.05
CA VAL A 186 11.43 -2.67 15.20
C VAL A 186 12.40 -3.83 15.03
N ALA A 187 12.66 -4.24 13.80
CA ALA A 187 13.62 -5.29 13.46
C ALA A 187 14.15 -5.09 12.03
N ALA A 188 15.35 -5.61 11.78
CA ALA A 188 15.92 -5.74 10.44
C ALA A 188 16.68 -7.05 10.34
N SER A 189 16.66 -7.66 9.13
CA SER A 189 17.45 -8.84 8.80
C SER A 189 18.82 -8.45 8.24
N ASN A 190 19.70 -9.43 8.10
CA ASN A 190 20.99 -9.27 7.41
C ASN A 190 20.84 -9.02 5.90
N THR A 191 19.69 -9.35 5.30
CA THR A 191 19.35 -9.05 3.90
C THR A 191 18.81 -7.62 3.71
N GLY A 192 18.67 -6.84 4.80
CA GLY A 192 18.14 -5.48 4.78
C GLY A 192 16.61 -5.42 4.88
N LEU A 193 15.90 -6.55 4.92
CA LEU A 193 14.47 -6.57 5.18
C LEU A 193 14.20 -5.87 6.52
N THR A 194 13.26 -4.96 6.52
CA THR A 194 12.92 -4.19 7.73
C THR A 194 11.48 -4.46 8.13
N ILE A 195 11.25 -4.68 9.42
CA ILE A 195 9.91 -4.68 10.01
C ILE A 195 9.74 -3.37 10.78
N ALA A 196 8.69 -2.65 10.49
CA ALA A 196 8.39 -1.39 11.15
C ALA A 196 6.94 -1.35 11.63
N ARG A 197 6.71 -0.69 12.76
CA ARG A 197 5.38 -0.50 13.34
C ARG A 197 4.84 0.88 12.97
N THR A 198 3.58 0.96 12.59
CA THR A 198 2.86 2.22 12.44
C THR A 198 2.54 2.84 13.80
N ASN A 199 2.49 4.15 13.86
CA ASN A 199 2.10 4.89 15.05
C ASN A 199 0.60 5.25 14.97
N GLY A 200 -0.27 4.28 15.28
CA GLY A 200 -1.72 4.45 15.29
C GLY A 200 -2.43 4.29 13.93
N ALA A 201 -1.68 4.12 12.85
CA ALA A 201 -2.23 3.82 11.53
C ALA A 201 -2.24 2.32 11.23
N ARG A 202 -2.87 1.91 10.12
CA ARG A 202 -2.84 0.53 9.60
C ARG A 202 -2.61 0.56 8.10
N VAL A 203 -1.68 -0.25 7.62
CA VAL A 203 -1.40 -0.44 6.20
C VAL A 203 -2.32 -1.51 5.67
N CYS A 204 -2.92 -1.29 4.51
CA CYS A 204 -4.03 -2.08 3.98
C CYS A 204 -3.76 -2.58 2.56
N PHE A 205 -4.70 -3.35 2.01
CA PHE A 205 -4.67 -3.73 0.59
C PHE A 205 -4.59 -2.50 -0.33
N GLY A 206 -3.73 -2.59 -1.35
CA GLY A 206 -3.46 -1.50 -2.28
C GLY A 206 -2.33 -0.57 -1.84
N ASP A 207 -1.89 -0.64 -0.58
CA ASP A 207 -0.68 0.06 -0.12
C ASP A 207 0.61 -0.72 -0.46
N SER A 208 0.49 -1.98 -0.87
CA SER A 208 1.59 -2.83 -1.36
C SER A 208 2.40 -2.12 -2.44
N GLY A 209 3.73 -2.20 -2.36
CA GLY A 209 4.64 -1.49 -3.25
C GLY A 209 4.80 0.00 -2.93
N GLY A 210 4.04 0.52 -1.97
CA GLY A 210 4.13 1.90 -1.52
C GLY A 210 5.50 2.24 -0.95
N PRO A 211 6.04 3.43 -1.28
CA PRO A 211 7.36 3.84 -0.83
C PRO A 211 7.43 3.97 0.68
N VAL A 212 8.50 3.43 1.24
CA VAL A 212 8.93 3.71 2.60
C VAL A 212 10.22 4.52 2.51
N VAL A 213 10.17 5.73 3.04
CA VAL A 213 11.28 6.68 2.96
C VAL A 213 11.87 6.99 4.33
N ALA A 214 13.16 7.28 4.31
CA ALA A 214 13.87 7.91 5.40
C ALA A 214 14.28 9.32 5.00
N GLN A 215 14.69 10.10 6.00
CA GLN A 215 15.19 11.46 5.82
C GLN A 215 16.48 11.64 6.61
N ASP A 216 17.48 12.24 5.99
CA ASP A 216 18.72 12.67 6.61
C ASP A 216 19.08 14.09 6.20
N ARG A 217 20.33 14.49 6.42
CA ARG A 217 20.82 15.84 6.04
C ARG A 217 20.85 16.06 4.52
N GLY A 218 20.93 14.97 3.73
CA GLY A 218 20.92 15.01 2.26
C GLY A 218 19.51 15.06 1.67
N GLY A 219 18.48 14.87 2.48
CA GLY A 219 17.09 14.93 2.05
C GLY A 219 16.33 13.62 2.26
N THR A 220 15.24 13.46 1.50
CA THR A 220 14.38 12.27 1.53
C THR A 220 14.90 11.24 0.51
N TYR A 221 15.03 9.99 0.94
CA TYR A 221 15.40 8.87 0.08
C TYR A 221 14.55 7.63 0.36
N ILE A 222 14.41 6.76 -0.65
CA ILE A 222 13.63 5.52 -0.55
C ILE A 222 14.47 4.49 0.23
N TRP A 223 13.96 4.07 1.37
CA TRP A 223 14.50 2.96 2.16
C TRP A 223 14.09 1.61 1.57
N GLY A 224 12.83 1.51 1.15
CA GLY A 224 12.26 0.29 0.58
C GLY A 224 10.82 0.50 0.15
N VAL A 225 10.14 -0.60 -0.13
CA VAL A 225 8.71 -0.62 -0.43
C VAL A 225 7.95 -1.54 0.53
N ALA A 226 6.69 -1.23 0.78
CA ALA A 226 5.81 -2.09 1.55
C ALA A 226 5.56 -3.40 0.79
N SER A 227 6.02 -4.52 1.35
CA SER A 227 5.87 -5.86 0.78
C SER A 227 4.68 -6.58 1.39
N ALA A 228 4.60 -6.62 2.71
CA ALA A 228 3.55 -7.33 3.42
C ALA A 228 3.16 -6.61 4.71
N VAL A 229 2.05 -7.02 5.29
CA VAL A 229 1.64 -6.61 6.64
C VAL A 229 1.51 -7.82 7.55
N ILE A 230 1.91 -7.66 8.81
CA ILE A 230 1.69 -8.68 9.83
C ILE A 230 0.39 -8.31 10.55
N SER A 231 -0.62 -9.15 10.40
CA SER A 231 -1.94 -8.98 11.01
C SER A 231 -2.50 -10.32 11.46
N ARG A 232 -3.27 -10.32 12.57
CA ARG A 232 -3.94 -11.54 13.07
C ARG A 232 -5.31 -11.78 12.44
N ALA A 233 -5.94 -10.77 11.90
CA ALA A 233 -7.32 -10.88 11.43
C ALA A 233 -7.73 -9.68 10.59
N ALA A 234 -7.31 -9.51 9.40
CA ALA A 234 -7.89 -8.53 8.48
C ALA A 234 -6.90 -8.09 7.40
N PRO A 235 -7.38 -7.44 6.34
CA PRO A 235 -6.53 -6.97 5.25
C PRO A 235 -5.59 -5.82 5.63
N CYS A 236 -5.64 -5.33 6.87
CA CYS A 236 -4.84 -4.20 7.35
C CYS A 236 -4.04 -4.58 8.59
N GLY A 237 -2.79 -4.15 8.66
CA GLY A 237 -1.89 -4.41 9.78
C GLY A 237 -1.15 -3.17 10.26
N SER A 238 -0.73 -3.20 11.52
CA SER A 238 0.10 -2.15 12.13
C SER A 238 1.61 -2.44 12.06
N TYR A 239 2.00 -3.63 11.62
CA TYR A 239 3.39 -3.97 11.33
C TYR A 239 3.54 -4.18 9.82
N VAL A 240 4.52 -3.50 9.25
CA VAL A 240 4.81 -3.51 7.81
C VAL A 240 6.15 -4.20 7.59
N VAL A 241 6.17 -5.14 6.69
CA VAL A 241 7.39 -5.76 6.14
C VAL A 241 7.84 -4.93 4.95
N ILE A 242 9.08 -4.48 4.96
CA ILE A 242 9.63 -3.55 3.98
C ILE A 242 10.75 -4.24 3.23
N ALA A 243 10.57 -4.44 1.92
CA ALA A 243 11.61 -4.92 1.02
C ALA A 243 12.61 -3.79 0.75
N PRO A 244 13.93 -4.02 0.93
CA PRO A 244 14.95 -2.96 0.85
C PRO A 244 15.20 -2.52 -0.59
N ALA A 245 15.08 -1.22 -0.88
CA ALA A 245 15.30 -0.66 -2.22
C ALA A 245 16.75 -0.82 -2.74
N ALA A 246 17.71 -1.01 -1.86
CA ALA A 246 19.11 -1.23 -2.24
C ALA A 246 19.34 -2.47 -3.12
N GLN A 247 18.44 -3.46 -3.05
CA GLN A 247 18.49 -4.65 -3.91
C GLN A 247 18.32 -4.29 -5.40
N VAL A 248 17.65 -3.18 -5.72
CA VAL A 248 17.48 -2.72 -7.11
C VAL A 248 18.81 -2.33 -7.76
N PHE A 249 19.73 -1.75 -6.99
CA PHE A 249 21.07 -1.37 -7.53
C PHE A 249 21.94 -2.57 -7.88
N SER A 250 21.85 -3.63 -7.07
CA SER A 250 22.69 -4.82 -7.24
C SER A 250 22.33 -5.59 -8.50
N ALA A 251 21.06 -5.62 -8.87
CA ALA A 251 20.55 -6.48 -9.94
C ALA A 251 20.32 -5.76 -11.28
N ALA A 252 20.08 -4.45 -11.28
CA ALA A 252 19.71 -3.71 -12.49
C ALA A 252 20.88 -3.06 -13.25
N GLY A 253 22.11 -3.13 -12.72
CA GLY A 253 23.24 -2.40 -13.31
C GLY A 253 23.04 -0.87 -13.36
N LEU A 254 22.11 -0.34 -12.57
CA LEU A 254 21.81 1.09 -12.43
C LEU A 254 22.80 1.76 -11.47
N ARG A 255 24.12 1.61 -11.74
CA ARG A 255 25.16 2.38 -11.07
C ARG A 255 25.42 3.67 -11.81
#